data_a289d626dd2cf87622854bc855890fb3
#
_entry.id   a289d626dd2cf87622854bc855890fb3
#
_cell.length_a   1.000
_cell.length_b   1.000
_cell.length_c   1.000
_cell.angle_alpha   90.00
_cell.angle_beta   90.00
_cell.angle_gamma   90.00
#
_symmetry.space_group_name_H-M   'P 1'
#
loop_
_entity.id
_entity.type
_entity.pdbx_description
1 polymer ?
#
loop_
_entity_poly.entity_id
_entity_poly.type
_entity_poly.pdbx_seq_one_letter_code
_entity_poly.pdbx_strand_id
1 'polypeptide(L)'
;MEKKIIINIGRQFGGGGLGVAYELGKKLGIRVYDKELIAKAAQDSGFSKGIFEESDEKKRLFSLSSIFASRFGDTENYMSDRGLFKMQSETIRKIAEQGSAIIVGRCSDYILRDMECTLDVFLTSPLEVRAARIAERSGLSLEEAEKLAEEKDRNRAEYYNYYTFTDWGVASTYDLCLDSSVLGIEGTADMIIEFARKAGKL
;
A
#
# COMPACT_ATOMS: atom_id res chain seq x y z
N MET A 1 -0.13 23.78 16.32
CA MET A 1 0.62 22.57 15.95
C MET A 1 -0.23 21.84 14.92
N GLU A 2 0.35 21.52 13.79
CA GLU A 2 -0.35 20.69 12.78
C GLU A 2 -0.68 19.33 13.40
N LYS A 3 -1.92 18.90 13.19
CA LYS A 3 -2.40 17.62 13.74
C LYS A 3 -1.73 16.48 12.96
N LYS A 4 -1.20 15.50 13.68
CA LYS A 4 -0.60 14.32 13.07
C LYS A 4 -1.68 13.49 12.37
N ILE A 5 -1.43 13.10 11.11
CA ILE A 5 -2.30 12.22 10.34
C ILE A 5 -1.51 11.13 9.62
N ILE A 6 -2.03 9.92 9.63
CA ILE A 6 -1.54 8.82 8.79
C ILE A 6 -2.64 8.46 7.79
N ILE A 7 -2.34 8.57 6.49
CA ILE A 7 -3.28 8.18 5.44
C ILE A 7 -2.86 6.83 4.87
N ASN A 8 -3.64 5.79 5.12
CA ASN A 8 -3.44 4.46 4.58
C ASN A 8 -4.22 4.31 3.26
N ILE A 9 -3.54 3.88 2.19
CA ILE A 9 -4.15 3.77 0.86
C ILE A 9 -4.16 2.32 0.38
N GLY A 10 -5.30 1.63 0.54
CA GLY A 10 -5.65 0.42 -0.17
C GLY A 10 -6.06 0.76 -1.62
N ARG A 11 -5.81 -0.14 -2.58
CA ARG A 11 -6.10 0.19 -3.99
C ARG A 11 -6.09 -1.03 -4.89
N GLN A 12 -6.94 -1.04 -5.89
CA GLN A 12 -6.89 -1.96 -7.01
C GLN A 12 -5.71 -1.67 -7.94
N PHE A 13 -5.21 -2.70 -8.64
CA PHE A 13 -4.10 -2.55 -9.60
C PHE A 13 -4.58 -1.78 -10.84
N GLY A 14 -3.77 -0.81 -11.28
CA GLY A 14 -4.15 0.08 -12.38
C GLY A 14 -5.10 1.23 -11.97
N GLY A 15 -5.64 1.22 -10.74
CA GLY A 15 -6.57 2.23 -10.23
C GLY A 15 -5.96 3.60 -9.88
N GLY A 16 -4.70 3.87 -10.23
CA GLY A 16 -4.09 5.18 -10.00
C GLY A 16 -3.68 5.48 -8.55
N GLY A 17 -3.84 4.54 -7.62
CA GLY A 17 -3.66 4.78 -6.19
C GLY A 17 -2.28 5.31 -5.79
N LEU A 18 -1.20 4.92 -6.48
CA LEU A 18 0.13 5.47 -6.22
C LEU A 18 0.24 6.94 -6.67
N GLY A 19 -0.37 7.28 -7.82
CA GLY A 19 -0.44 8.67 -8.28
C GLY A 19 -1.21 9.55 -7.31
N VAL A 20 -2.36 9.08 -6.81
CA VAL A 20 -3.15 9.78 -5.78
C VAL A 20 -2.33 9.98 -4.50
N ALA A 21 -1.58 8.96 -4.06
CA ALA A 21 -0.71 9.06 -2.88
C ALA A 21 0.35 10.15 -3.04
N TYR A 22 1.01 10.22 -4.19
CA TYR A 22 2.01 11.26 -4.45
C TYR A 22 1.40 12.66 -4.57
N GLU A 23 0.22 12.78 -5.18
CA GLU A 23 -0.48 14.07 -5.24
C GLU A 23 -0.91 14.55 -3.86
N LEU A 24 -1.40 13.65 -2.99
CA LEU A 24 -1.65 13.94 -1.58
C LEU A 24 -0.39 14.40 -0.86
N GLY A 25 0.72 13.67 -1.06
CA GLY A 25 2.01 14.02 -0.45
C GLY A 25 2.49 15.40 -0.84
N LYS A 26 2.35 15.75 -2.11
CA LYS A 26 2.69 17.09 -2.64
C LYS A 26 1.79 18.18 -2.04
N LYS A 27 0.47 17.98 -2.01
CA LYS A 27 -0.50 18.96 -1.50
C LYS A 27 -0.41 19.19 0.01
N LEU A 28 -0.10 18.14 0.78
CA LEU A 28 -0.04 18.18 2.24
C LEU A 28 1.38 18.37 2.80
N GLY A 29 2.43 18.30 1.97
CA GLY A 29 3.80 18.30 2.46
C GLY A 29 4.17 17.02 3.26
N ILE A 30 3.44 15.92 3.08
CA ILE A 30 3.60 14.67 3.82
C ILE A 30 4.33 13.64 2.97
N ARG A 31 5.27 12.91 3.59
CA ARG A 31 6.03 11.89 2.90
C ARG A 31 5.17 10.67 2.57
N VAL A 32 5.30 10.18 1.32
CA VAL A 32 4.66 8.96 0.84
C VAL A 32 5.61 7.77 1.04
N TYR A 33 5.08 6.69 1.57
CA TYR A 33 5.79 5.43 1.75
C TYR A 33 5.09 4.33 0.93
N ASP A 34 5.68 4.00 -0.19
CA ASP A 34 5.31 2.85 -1.00
C ASP A 34 6.08 1.59 -0.59
N LYS A 35 5.87 0.52 -1.34
CA LYS A 35 6.55 -0.76 -1.14
C LYS A 35 8.08 -0.62 -1.04
N GLU A 36 8.68 0.17 -1.92
CA GLU A 36 10.13 0.29 -2.05
C GLU A 36 10.72 1.11 -0.89
N LEU A 37 10.05 2.20 -0.51
CA LEU A 37 10.46 3.04 0.60
C LEU A 37 10.28 2.34 1.96
N ILE A 38 9.24 1.52 2.14
CA ILE A 38 9.07 0.69 3.34
C ILE A 38 10.21 -0.34 3.44
N ALA A 39 10.57 -0.99 2.32
CA ALA A 39 11.67 -1.94 2.30
C ALA A 39 13.02 -1.27 2.63
N LYS A 40 13.27 -0.09 2.05
CA LYS A 40 14.47 0.69 2.33
C LYS A 40 14.53 1.13 3.80
N ALA A 41 13.43 1.64 4.35
CA ALA A 41 13.36 2.02 5.76
C ALA A 41 13.60 0.84 6.71
N ALA A 42 13.13 -0.36 6.35
CA ALA A 42 13.41 -1.58 7.10
C ALA A 42 14.90 -1.95 7.08
N GLN A 43 15.56 -1.82 5.94
CA GLN A 43 17.01 -2.05 5.81
C GLN A 43 17.82 -1.03 6.63
N ASP A 44 17.51 0.26 6.49
CA ASP A 44 18.21 1.36 7.13
C ASP A 44 18.07 1.32 8.67
N SER A 45 16.97 0.78 9.18
CA SER A 45 16.70 0.67 10.62
C SER A 45 17.47 -0.45 11.34
N GLY A 46 18.24 -1.27 10.61
CA GLY A 46 18.98 -2.40 11.17
C GLY A 46 18.12 -3.59 11.63
N PHE A 47 16.81 -3.55 11.43
CA PHE A 47 15.89 -4.66 11.77
C PHE A 47 16.21 -5.96 11.02
N SER A 48 16.83 -5.84 9.85
CA SER A 48 17.26 -7.00 9.07
C SER A 48 18.30 -7.87 9.83
N LYS A 49 19.04 -7.32 10.78
CA LYS A 49 20.07 -8.08 11.52
C LYS A 49 19.49 -8.95 12.64
N GLY A 50 18.46 -8.48 13.36
CA GLY A 50 17.94 -9.20 14.54
C GLY A 50 16.95 -10.32 14.21
N ILE A 51 16.16 -10.17 13.15
CA ILE A 51 15.12 -11.17 12.77
C ILE A 51 15.73 -12.35 12.02
N PHE A 52 16.90 -12.17 11.40
CA PHE A 52 17.59 -13.18 10.59
C PHE A 52 18.73 -13.90 11.33
N GLU A 53 19.08 -13.51 12.54
CA GLU A 53 20.04 -14.26 13.35
C GLU A 53 19.45 -15.58 13.89
N GLU A 54 18.13 -15.73 13.93
CA GLU A 54 17.43 -16.96 14.35
C GLU A 54 17.12 -17.95 13.21
N SER A 55 17.33 -17.62 11.96
CA SER A 55 17.11 -18.56 10.85
C SER A 55 18.31 -18.63 9.91
N ASP A 56 18.63 -19.84 9.46
CA ASP A 56 19.70 -20.21 8.53
C ASP A 56 19.62 -19.56 7.12
N GLU A 57 18.92 -18.44 6.98
CA GLU A 57 18.53 -17.78 5.74
C GLU A 57 19.45 -16.62 5.31
N LYS A 58 20.70 -16.55 5.78
CA LYS A 58 21.69 -15.55 5.33
C LYS A 58 21.86 -15.42 3.81
N LYS A 59 21.49 -16.44 3.04
CA LYS A 59 21.56 -16.41 1.56
C LYS A 59 20.37 -15.70 0.89
N ARG A 60 19.24 -15.50 1.58
CA ARG A 60 18.05 -14.82 1.01
C ARG A 60 18.10 -13.30 1.13
N LEU A 61 18.89 -12.75 2.04
CA LEU A 61 18.99 -11.30 2.28
C LEU A 61 19.59 -10.51 1.12
N PHE A 62 20.54 -11.09 0.37
CA PHE A 62 21.06 -10.45 -0.85
C PHE A 62 20.04 -10.40 -1.99
N SER A 63 18.96 -11.16 -1.87
CA SER A 63 17.83 -11.17 -2.80
C SER A 63 16.69 -10.23 -2.42
N LEU A 64 16.71 -9.54 -1.28
CA LEU A 64 15.60 -8.68 -0.88
C LEU A 64 15.37 -7.53 -1.89
N SER A 65 16.40 -6.93 -2.43
CA SER A 65 16.25 -5.95 -3.51
C SER A 65 15.71 -6.56 -4.80
N SER A 66 16.08 -7.82 -5.12
CA SER A 66 15.56 -8.55 -6.26
C SER A 66 14.18 -9.15 -6.01
N ILE A 67 13.86 -9.57 -4.78
CA ILE A 67 12.53 -10.03 -4.37
C ILE A 67 11.54 -8.84 -4.37
N PHE A 68 12.00 -7.66 -3.98
CA PHE A 68 11.18 -6.45 -4.06
C PHE A 68 11.04 -5.92 -5.50
N ALA A 69 12.02 -6.13 -6.37
CA ALA A 69 12.01 -5.64 -7.75
C ALA A 69 11.37 -6.64 -8.74
N SER A 70 11.56 -7.95 -8.52
CA SER A 70 11.06 -8.98 -9.41
C SER A 70 10.03 -9.87 -8.71
N ARG A 71 8.87 -9.99 -9.27
CA ARG A 71 7.82 -10.97 -9.02
C ARG A 71 6.73 -10.60 -8.01
N PHE A 72 5.75 -9.95 -8.56
CA PHE A 72 4.35 -10.16 -8.22
C PHE A 72 3.84 -11.51 -8.79
N GLY A 73 4.61 -12.58 -8.75
CA GLY A 73 4.31 -13.81 -9.45
C GLY A 73 4.17 -15.07 -8.59
N ASP A 74 4.59 -15.08 -7.34
CA ASP A 74 4.50 -16.28 -6.50
C ASP A 74 3.80 -15.97 -5.18
N THR A 75 2.51 -16.21 -5.13
CA THR A 75 1.67 -16.15 -3.91
C THR A 75 2.17 -17.10 -2.83
N GLU A 76 2.71 -18.26 -3.19
CA GLU A 76 3.21 -19.26 -2.24
C GLU A 76 4.38 -18.76 -1.38
N ASN A 77 5.26 -17.90 -1.91
CA ASN A 77 6.38 -17.35 -1.15
C ASN A 77 5.98 -16.23 -0.17
N TYR A 78 4.86 -15.53 -0.41
CA TYR A 78 4.40 -14.45 0.49
C TYR A 78 3.69 -14.97 1.73
N MET A 79 2.96 -16.07 1.61
CA MET A 79 2.22 -16.66 2.74
C MET A 79 3.15 -17.38 3.73
N SER A 80 4.33 -17.80 3.30
CA SER A 80 5.30 -18.47 4.18
C SER A 80 6.24 -17.53 4.95
N ASP A 81 6.27 -16.22 4.63
CA ASP A 81 7.26 -15.31 5.22
C ASP A 81 6.68 -14.41 6.32
N ARG A 82 6.36 -15.04 7.47
CA ARG A 82 5.94 -14.33 8.68
C ARG A 82 7.00 -13.33 9.17
N GLY A 83 8.27 -13.61 8.93
CA GLY A 83 9.39 -12.73 9.28
C GLY A 83 9.34 -11.41 8.51
N LEU A 84 9.07 -11.48 7.21
CA LEU A 84 8.95 -10.30 6.36
C LEU A 84 7.74 -9.43 6.77
N PHE A 85 6.58 -10.04 7.02
CA PHE A 85 5.41 -9.29 7.48
C PHE A 85 5.66 -8.61 8.83
N LYS A 86 6.30 -9.30 9.78
CA LYS A 86 6.67 -8.73 11.08
C LYS A 86 7.59 -7.53 10.90
N MET A 87 8.65 -7.66 10.11
CA MET A 87 9.60 -6.58 9.81
C MET A 87 8.91 -5.37 9.16
N GLN A 88 8.03 -5.60 8.18
CA GLN A 88 7.25 -4.54 7.55
C GLN A 88 6.31 -3.85 8.55
N SER A 89 5.64 -4.63 9.41
CA SER A 89 4.73 -4.10 10.44
C SER A 89 5.45 -3.22 11.45
N GLU A 90 6.61 -3.63 11.93
CA GLU A 90 7.43 -2.84 12.84
C GLU A 90 7.93 -1.56 12.19
N THR A 91 8.33 -1.64 10.91
CA THR A 91 8.77 -0.47 10.13
C THR A 91 7.62 0.52 9.92
N ILE A 92 6.43 0.04 9.58
CA ILE A 92 5.23 0.88 9.40
C ILE A 92 4.86 1.58 10.71
N ARG A 93 4.88 0.88 11.85
CA ARG A 93 4.63 1.49 13.16
C ARG A 93 5.63 2.60 13.48
N LYS A 94 6.93 2.35 13.27
CA LYS A 94 7.96 3.38 13.47
C LYS A 94 7.79 4.59 12.56
N ILE A 95 7.45 4.39 11.29
CA ILE A 95 7.14 5.49 10.37
C ILE A 95 5.98 6.32 10.94
N ALA A 96 4.92 5.64 11.37
CA ALA A 96 3.76 6.29 11.94
C ALA A 96 4.06 7.03 13.26
N GLU A 97 4.94 6.52 14.10
CA GLU A 97 5.37 7.17 15.35
C GLU A 97 6.13 8.48 15.10
N GLN A 98 6.94 8.54 14.04
CA GLN A 98 7.79 9.68 13.73
C GLN A 98 7.04 10.94 13.25
N GLY A 99 5.83 10.79 12.74
CA GLY A 99 5.03 11.94 12.26
C GLY A 99 3.93 11.56 11.29
N SER A 100 3.44 12.54 10.56
CA SER A 100 2.45 12.33 9.49
C SER A 100 3.07 11.56 8.32
N ALA A 101 2.30 10.62 7.76
CA ALA A 101 2.74 9.77 6.65
C ALA A 101 1.58 9.36 5.75
N ILE A 102 1.88 9.11 4.47
CA ILE A 102 0.96 8.46 3.54
C ILE A 102 1.56 7.09 3.22
N ILE A 103 0.83 6.02 3.52
CA ILE A 103 1.33 4.65 3.39
C ILE A 103 0.50 3.90 2.36
N VAL A 104 1.17 3.28 1.37
CA VAL A 104 0.48 2.65 0.24
C VAL A 104 0.50 1.13 0.37
N GLY A 105 -0.60 0.55 0.80
CA GLY A 105 -0.82 -0.89 0.96
C GLY A 105 -0.09 -1.51 2.14
N ARG A 106 0.33 -2.79 2.02
CA ARG A 106 1.06 -3.54 3.06
C ARG A 106 0.27 -3.76 4.34
N CYS A 107 -1.07 -3.81 4.24
CA CYS A 107 -1.96 -3.94 5.39
C CYS A 107 -1.73 -2.83 6.44
N SER A 108 -1.32 -1.63 6.00
CA SER A 108 -1.00 -0.53 6.92
C SER A 108 -2.22 -0.09 7.73
N ASP A 109 -3.41 -0.11 7.15
CA ASP A 109 -4.70 0.07 7.81
C ASP A 109 -4.88 -0.89 9.00
N TYR A 110 -4.65 -2.19 8.77
CA TYR A 110 -4.72 -3.20 9.83
C TYR A 110 -3.59 -3.07 10.86
N ILE A 111 -2.36 -2.81 10.40
CA ILE A 111 -1.19 -2.68 11.28
C ILE A 111 -1.34 -1.49 12.26
N LEU A 112 -1.96 -0.42 11.79
CA LEU A 112 -2.14 0.84 12.55
C LEU A 112 -3.56 1.05 13.11
N ARG A 113 -4.41 0.03 13.07
CA ARG A 113 -5.83 0.11 13.49
C ARG A 113 -6.08 0.62 14.90
N ASP A 114 -5.08 0.50 15.76
CA ASP A 114 -5.16 0.98 17.17
C ASP A 114 -4.71 2.45 17.31
N MET A 115 -4.36 3.13 16.19
CA MET A 115 -3.94 4.53 16.20
C MET A 115 -5.10 5.44 15.75
N GLU A 116 -5.53 6.37 16.61
CA GLU A 116 -6.65 7.29 16.32
C GLU A 116 -6.37 8.29 15.19
N CYS A 117 -5.09 8.55 14.88
CA CYS A 117 -4.68 9.51 13.86
C CYS A 117 -4.67 8.93 12.43
N THR A 118 -5.25 7.76 12.18
CA THR A 118 -5.32 7.14 10.85
C THR A 118 -6.53 7.61 10.05
N LEU A 119 -6.38 7.61 8.74
CA LEU A 119 -7.44 7.72 7.74
C LEU A 119 -7.25 6.59 6.74
N ASP A 120 -8.19 5.65 6.72
CA ASP A 120 -8.12 4.46 5.89
C ASP A 120 -8.94 4.65 4.61
N VAL A 121 -8.26 4.69 3.48
CA VAL A 121 -8.83 4.96 2.16
C VAL A 121 -8.67 3.76 1.25
N PHE A 122 -9.71 3.38 0.53
CA PHE A 122 -9.63 2.40 -0.54
C PHE A 122 -9.96 3.03 -1.90
N LEU A 123 -9.08 2.82 -2.88
CA LEU A 123 -9.23 3.34 -4.23
C LEU A 123 -9.56 2.22 -5.21
N THR A 124 -10.67 2.37 -5.87
CA THR A 124 -11.16 1.48 -6.94
C THR A 124 -11.17 2.20 -8.28
N SER A 125 -11.41 1.45 -9.35
CA SER A 125 -11.72 1.96 -10.69
C SER A 125 -12.28 0.81 -11.54
N PRO A 126 -13.16 1.05 -12.50
CA PRO A 126 -13.66 0.02 -13.42
C PRO A 126 -12.52 -0.74 -14.11
N LEU A 127 -12.72 -2.04 -14.35
CA LEU A 127 -11.68 -2.90 -14.90
C LEU A 127 -11.15 -2.41 -16.25
N GLU A 128 -12.04 -1.98 -17.13
CA GLU A 128 -11.70 -1.43 -18.45
C GLU A 128 -10.83 -0.18 -18.38
N VAL A 129 -11.06 0.70 -17.41
CA VAL A 129 -10.24 1.91 -17.18
C VAL A 129 -8.86 1.52 -16.65
N ARG A 130 -8.81 0.56 -15.75
CA ARG A 130 -7.55 0.05 -15.18
C ARG A 130 -6.71 -0.66 -16.23
N ALA A 131 -7.35 -1.49 -17.06
CA ALA A 131 -6.70 -2.20 -18.15
C ALA A 131 -6.13 -1.23 -19.20
N ALA A 132 -6.87 -0.19 -19.59
CA ALA A 132 -6.36 0.83 -20.50
C ALA A 132 -5.10 1.53 -19.96
N ARG A 133 -5.09 1.92 -18.69
CA ARG A 133 -3.91 2.52 -18.03
C ARG A 133 -2.73 1.56 -17.95
N ILE A 134 -2.99 0.27 -17.72
CA ILE A 134 -1.95 -0.76 -17.67
C ILE A 134 -1.38 -1.01 -19.07
N ALA A 135 -2.23 -1.16 -20.08
CA ALA A 135 -1.83 -1.38 -21.47
C ALA A 135 -0.94 -0.25 -21.98
N GLU A 136 -1.35 1.01 -21.77
CA GLU A 136 -0.57 2.19 -22.14
C GLU A 136 0.82 2.21 -21.50
N ARG A 137 0.91 1.90 -20.22
CA ARG A 137 2.18 1.94 -19.47
C ARG A 137 3.11 0.78 -19.78
N SER A 138 2.54 -0.40 -20.09
CA SER A 138 3.30 -1.66 -20.18
C SER A 138 3.45 -2.19 -21.60
N GLY A 139 2.78 -1.58 -22.58
CA GLY A 139 2.76 -2.04 -23.97
C GLY A 139 2.02 -3.37 -24.18
N LEU A 140 1.13 -3.74 -23.26
CA LEU A 140 0.31 -4.96 -23.34
C LEU A 140 -0.95 -4.70 -24.17
N SER A 141 -1.55 -5.77 -24.69
CA SER A 141 -2.92 -5.70 -25.20
C SER A 141 -3.92 -5.45 -24.06
N LEU A 142 -5.13 -4.97 -24.38
CA LEU A 142 -6.18 -4.75 -23.37
C LEU A 142 -6.53 -6.04 -22.63
N GLU A 143 -6.66 -7.15 -23.35
CA GLU A 143 -6.98 -8.46 -22.77
C GLU A 143 -5.88 -8.94 -21.78
N GLU A 144 -4.61 -8.78 -22.15
CA GLU A 144 -3.49 -9.11 -21.24
C GLU A 144 -3.46 -8.19 -20.04
N ALA A 145 -3.78 -6.91 -20.21
CA ALA A 145 -3.84 -5.93 -19.15
C ALA A 145 -5.00 -6.21 -18.16
N GLU A 146 -6.17 -6.65 -18.64
CA GLU A 146 -7.28 -7.09 -17.80
C GLU A 146 -6.88 -8.30 -16.95
N LYS A 147 -6.35 -9.35 -17.58
CA LYS A 147 -5.87 -10.55 -16.87
C LYS A 147 -4.82 -10.21 -15.81
N LEU A 148 -3.90 -9.31 -16.16
CA LEU A 148 -2.89 -8.83 -15.21
C LEU A 148 -3.51 -8.06 -14.05
N ALA A 149 -4.51 -7.21 -14.31
CA ALA A 149 -5.20 -6.46 -13.25
C ALA A 149 -5.88 -7.40 -12.26
N GLU A 150 -6.63 -8.38 -12.76
CA GLU A 150 -7.32 -9.37 -11.94
C GLU A 150 -6.35 -10.25 -11.14
N GLU A 151 -5.27 -10.72 -11.76
CA GLU A 151 -4.23 -11.49 -11.07
C GLU A 151 -3.60 -10.70 -9.92
N LYS A 152 -3.23 -9.44 -10.17
CA LYS A 152 -2.61 -8.60 -9.14
C LYS A 152 -3.56 -8.25 -8.00
N ASP A 153 -4.84 -8.07 -8.29
CA ASP A 153 -5.86 -7.81 -7.27
C ASP A 153 -6.12 -9.08 -6.44
N ARG A 154 -6.21 -10.25 -7.07
CA ARG A 154 -6.31 -11.54 -6.36
C ARG A 154 -5.14 -11.73 -5.41
N ASN A 155 -3.90 -11.53 -5.89
CA ASN A 155 -2.70 -11.65 -5.06
C ASN A 155 -2.70 -10.67 -3.88
N ARG A 156 -3.23 -9.45 -4.05
CA ARG A 156 -3.39 -8.48 -2.96
C ARG A 156 -4.44 -8.91 -1.95
N ALA A 157 -5.58 -9.41 -2.44
CA ALA A 157 -6.64 -9.92 -1.59
C ALA A 157 -6.15 -11.11 -0.76
N GLU A 158 -5.49 -12.09 -1.38
CA GLU A 158 -4.92 -13.25 -0.68
C GLU A 158 -3.93 -12.83 0.41
N TYR A 159 -3.00 -11.93 0.08
CA TYR A 159 -2.04 -11.41 1.06
C TYR A 159 -2.73 -10.68 2.22
N TYR A 160 -3.66 -9.78 1.91
CA TYR A 160 -4.38 -8.99 2.91
C TYR A 160 -5.22 -9.89 3.81
N ASN A 161 -6.05 -10.75 3.21
CA ASN A 161 -6.96 -11.64 3.95
C ASN A 161 -6.18 -12.61 4.86
N TYR A 162 -5.03 -13.11 4.41
CA TYR A 162 -4.19 -14.00 5.20
C TYR A 162 -3.66 -13.35 6.49
N TYR A 163 -3.19 -12.10 6.41
CA TYR A 163 -2.59 -11.42 7.55
C TYR A 163 -3.58 -10.67 8.44
N THR A 164 -4.71 -10.24 7.88
CA THR A 164 -5.69 -9.42 8.60
C THR A 164 -6.91 -10.20 9.07
N PHE A 165 -7.16 -11.38 8.51
CA PHE A 165 -8.38 -12.17 8.71
C PHE A 165 -9.66 -11.40 8.35
N THR A 166 -9.55 -10.42 7.46
CA THR A 166 -10.66 -9.62 6.92
C THR A 166 -10.56 -9.57 5.41
N ASP A 167 -11.68 -9.28 4.73
CA ASP A 167 -11.72 -9.26 3.28
C ASP A 167 -11.21 -7.94 2.71
N TRP A 168 -10.26 -8.03 1.76
CA TRP A 168 -9.68 -6.89 1.09
C TRP A 168 -10.70 -6.13 0.24
N GLY A 169 -10.71 -4.79 0.35
CA GLY A 169 -11.56 -3.92 -0.47
C GLY A 169 -13.02 -3.87 -0.05
N VAL A 170 -13.39 -4.45 1.09
CA VAL A 170 -14.74 -4.33 1.63
C VAL A 170 -14.94 -2.95 2.23
N ALA A 171 -15.91 -2.19 1.70
CA ALA A 171 -16.12 -0.79 2.02
C ALA A 171 -16.27 -0.49 3.52
N SER A 172 -16.82 -1.41 4.30
CA SER A 172 -17.02 -1.24 5.74
C SER A 172 -15.73 -1.25 6.56
N THR A 173 -14.59 -1.61 5.97
CA THR A 173 -13.29 -1.63 6.65
C THR A 173 -12.46 -0.36 6.42
N TYR A 174 -12.99 0.58 5.63
CA TYR A 174 -12.32 1.83 5.30
C TYR A 174 -13.17 3.04 5.70
N ASP A 175 -12.53 4.14 6.05
CA ASP A 175 -13.20 5.42 6.30
C ASP A 175 -13.78 6.03 5.01
N LEU A 176 -13.11 5.76 3.86
CA LEU A 176 -13.46 6.33 2.58
C LEU A 176 -13.13 5.38 1.42
N CYS A 177 -14.11 5.12 0.56
CA CYS A 177 -13.92 4.37 -0.68
C CYS A 177 -14.24 5.27 -1.87
N LEU A 178 -13.32 5.38 -2.84
CA LEU A 178 -13.49 6.25 -4.02
C LEU A 178 -13.15 5.52 -5.31
N ASP A 179 -13.96 5.79 -6.34
CA ASP A 179 -13.59 5.50 -7.73
C ASP A 179 -12.72 6.63 -8.28
N SER A 180 -11.44 6.34 -8.46
CA SER A 180 -10.45 7.31 -8.95
C SER A 180 -10.60 7.65 -10.44
N SER A 181 -11.45 6.94 -11.18
CA SER A 181 -11.74 7.26 -12.59
C SER A 181 -12.67 8.45 -12.75
N VAL A 182 -13.51 8.72 -11.75
CA VAL A 182 -14.51 9.78 -11.78
C VAL A 182 -13.88 11.16 -11.71
N LEU A 183 -12.95 11.36 -10.77
CA LEU A 183 -12.33 12.67 -10.52
C LEU A 183 -10.87 12.75 -11.02
N GLY A 184 -10.32 11.66 -11.54
CA GLY A 184 -8.91 11.57 -11.85
C GLY A 184 -8.01 11.59 -10.61
N ILE A 185 -6.70 11.63 -10.80
CA ILE A 185 -5.70 11.58 -9.72
C ILE A 185 -5.85 12.80 -8.80
N GLU A 186 -5.85 13.99 -9.38
CA GLU A 186 -5.86 15.26 -8.65
C GLU A 186 -7.17 15.46 -7.87
N GLY A 187 -8.32 15.29 -8.52
CA GLY A 187 -9.62 15.45 -7.87
C GLY A 187 -9.88 14.39 -6.80
N THR A 188 -9.36 13.16 -6.97
CA THR A 188 -9.43 12.13 -5.94
C THR A 188 -8.60 12.53 -4.71
N ALA A 189 -7.41 13.09 -4.90
CA ALA A 189 -6.60 13.60 -3.80
C ALA A 189 -7.30 14.75 -3.07
N ASP A 190 -7.92 15.69 -3.80
CA ASP A 190 -8.68 16.79 -3.21
C ASP A 190 -9.86 16.32 -2.37
N MET A 191 -10.58 15.30 -2.85
CA MET A 191 -11.70 14.70 -2.12
C MET A 191 -11.23 14.05 -0.80
N ILE A 192 -10.09 13.35 -0.82
CA ILE A 192 -9.52 12.75 0.39
C ILE A 192 -9.13 13.85 1.41
N ILE A 193 -8.52 14.93 0.96
CA ILE A 193 -8.14 16.07 1.81
C ILE A 193 -9.38 16.71 2.42
N GLU A 194 -10.42 16.95 1.63
CA GLU A 194 -11.67 17.54 2.10
C GLU A 194 -12.38 16.64 3.12
N PHE A 195 -12.41 15.32 2.87
CA PHE A 195 -12.93 14.37 3.83
C PHE A 195 -12.13 14.40 5.15
N ALA A 196 -10.80 14.38 5.06
CA ALA A 196 -9.93 14.42 6.25
C ALA A 196 -10.17 15.68 7.10
N ARG A 197 -10.36 16.84 6.45
CA ARG A 197 -10.71 18.11 7.13
C ARG A 197 -12.08 18.03 7.82
N LYS A 198 -13.10 17.55 7.12
CA LYS A 198 -14.46 17.42 7.68
C LYS A 198 -14.52 16.40 8.81
N ALA A 199 -13.73 15.35 8.74
CA ALA A 199 -13.56 14.36 9.80
C ALA A 199 -12.71 14.87 10.98
N GLY A 200 -12.18 16.09 10.90
CA GLY A 200 -11.31 16.65 11.93
C GLY A 200 -9.98 15.94 12.09
N LYS A 201 -9.51 15.25 11.02
CA LYS A 201 -8.23 14.54 11.00
C LYS A 201 -7.07 15.41 10.46
N LEU A 202 -7.42 16.49 9.74
CA LEU A 202 -6.52 17.56 9.30
C LEU A 202 -6.89 18.88 9.97
#